data_5e2bf192843ab860e095ffb8d0c1d647
#
_entry.id   5e2bf192843ab860e095ffb8d0c1d647
#
_cell.length_a   1.000
_cell.length_b   1.000
_cell.length_c   1.000
_cell.angle_alpha   90.00
_cell.angle_beta   90.00
_cell.angle_gamma   90.00
#
_symmetry.space_group_name_H-M   'P 1'
#
loop_
_entity.id
_entity.type
_entity.pdbx_description
1 polymer ?
#
loop_
_entity_poly.entity_id
_entity_poly.type
_entity_poly.pdbx_seq_one_letter_code
_entity_poly.pdbx_strand_id
1 'polypeptide(L)'
;MKQLIFLFCLVSARTLPAQDTLIMVQTTGKLPFLEYGPGDNRLGGAKMTYLDSGVVLRVVDSLDRDYIVQLSKQHRAFIAKEHVQAAPEKYSRPWSLTTNWRVFGDDTFDYVTVNVEERLPYRSIQQISPSRVVIELFGATSNTNWITHLRSAKEIKSAWYEQTEDDVMRIFIELRNKQHWGHFVYYDSTGHKLTIRVKRQPPLNIRKMNIAIDAGHGGVNVGATGVSSGITEKDYTLRIARELDKLLKQRKVKTFMTREKDTTLEMVDRVQMLREANPDLLISIHLNSSGNMLISGTSTYYRYIGFKELSQSILNRMLELKLTEIGNVGSFNFALNGPTEYPNCLVEVAFLSNLQDEKRILDPAFHKAVAQKIYEGINDWLKKIK
;
A
#
# COMPACT_ATOMS: atom_id res chain seq x y z
N MET A 1 24.96 66.11 55.68
CA MET A 1 25.25 65.08 54.60
C MET A 1 24.08 64.10 54.54
N LYS A 2 23.20 64.29 53.57
CA LYS A 2 22.04 63.38 53.32
C LYS A 2 22.42 62.39 52.21
N GLN A 3 22.50 61.10 52.56
CA GLN A 3 22.70 60.04 51.59
C GLN A 3 21.37 59.71 50.89
N LEU A 4 21.37 59.79 49.57
CA LEU A 4 20.23 59.43 48.72
C LEU A 4 20.44 57.95 48.33
N ILE A 5 19.53 57.05 48.79
CA ILE A 5 19.52 55.62 48.37
C ILE A 5 18.65 55.52 47.11
N PHE A 6 19.30 55.16 45.97
CA PHE A 6 18.61 54.82 44.72
C PHE A 6 18.21 53.32 44.79
N LEU A 7 16.89 53.10 44.83
CA LEU A 7 16.34 51.75 44.72
C LEU A 7 16.18 51.39 43.23
N PHE A 8 17.00 50.49 42.71
CA PHE A 8 16.89 49.93 41.37
C PHE A 8 15.80 48.85 41.38
N CYS A 9 14.60 49.12 40.86
CA CYS A 9 13.64 48.09 40.55
C CYS A 9 14.05 47.34 39.26
N LEU A 10 14.57 46.13 39.45
CA LEU A 10 14.74 45.13 38.36
C LEU A 10 13.38 44.63 37.93
N VAL A 11 12.86 45.17 36.84
CA VAL A 11 11.68 44.59 36.14
C VAL A 11 12.19 43.37 35.37
N SER A 12 12.03 42.17 35.93
CA SER A 12 12.25 40.95 35.20
C SER A 12 11.14 40.80 34.17
N ALA A 13 11.43 41.09 32.92
CA ALA A 13 10.56 40.72 31.80
C ALA A 13 10.46 39.18 31.75
N ARG A 14 9.38 38.61 32.26
CA ARG A 14 9.02 37.23 31.96
C ARG A 14 8.67 37.17 30.48
N THR A 15 9.57 36.63 29.66
CA THR A 15 9.23 36.17 28.32
C THR A 15 8.23 35.04 28.51
N LEU A 16 6.97 35.30 28.20
CA LEU A 16 5.96 34.24 28.02
C LEU A 16 6.51 33.31 26.94
N PRO A 17 6.50 31.99 27.15
CA PRO A 17 6.86 31.07 26.09
C PRO A 17 5.95 31.38 24.90
N ALA A 18 6.53 31.51 23.72
CA ALA A 18 5.78 31.63 22.49
C ALA A 18 4.77 30.47 22.49
N GLN A 19 3.50 30.77 22.40
CA GLN A 19 2.46 29.77 22.21
C GLN A 19 2.82 29.10 20.88
N ASP A 20 3.32 27.86 20.93
CA ASP A 20 3.53 27.03 19.76
C ASP A 20 2.19 26.97 19.02
N THR A 21 2.09 27.75 17.97
CA THR A 21 0.89 27.76 17.13
C THR A 21 0.81 26.39 16.49
N LEU A 22 -0.08 25.54 17.00
CA LEU A 22 -0.33 24.20 16.50
C LEU A 22 -0.75 24.31 15.03
N ILE A 23 0.14 23.95 14.12
CA ILE A 23 -0.18 23.90 12.70
C ILE A 23 -0.91 22.59 12.44
N MET A 24 -2.21 22.71 12.14
CA MET A 24 -3.01 21.55 11.72
C MET A 24 -3.16 21.57 10.21
N VAL A 25 -2.94 20.44 9.60
CA VAL A 25 -3.14 20.22 8.16
C VAL A 25 -4.11 19.06 7.94
N GLN A 26 -4.70 18.99 6.77
CA GLN A 26 -5.50 17.86 6.34
C GLN A 26 -4.95 17.34 5.01
N THR A 27 -4.99 16.04 4.84
CA THR A 27 -4.61 15.38 3.59
C THR A 27 -5.47 15.84 2.43
N THR A 28 -4.88 15.94 1.23
CA THR A 28 -5.55 16.32 -0.01
C THR A 28 -5.03 15.49 -1.18
N GLY A 29 -5.74 15.54 -2.32
CA GLY A 29 -5.34 14.82 -3.54
C GLY A 29 -5.92 13.40 -3.61
N LYS A 30 -5.53 12.69 -4.67
CA LYS A 30 -6.13 11.38 -5.02
C LYS A 30 -5.61 10.20 -4.19
N LEU A 31 -4.38 10.27 -3.70
CA LEU A 31 -3.73 9.15 -3.01
C LEU A 31 -2.65 9.66 -2.06
N PRO A 32 -2.99 10.51 -1.07
CA PRO A 32 -2.02 10.96 -0.08
C PRO A 32 -1.51 9.78 0.75
N PHE A 33 -0.27 9.85 1.21
CA PHE A 33 0.34 8.78 1.99
C PHE A 33 1.27 9.32 3.07
N LEU A 34 1.44 8.51 4.12
CA LEU A 34 2.44 8.72 5.16
C LEU A 34 3.67 7.86 4.87
N GLU A 35 4.84 8.36 5.28
CA GLU A 35 6.12 7.66 5.24
C GLU A 35 6.73 7.56 6.64
N TYR A 36 7.56 6.52 6.85
CA TYR A 36 8.31 6.34 8.11
C TYR A 36 9.49 7.29 8.23
N GLY A 37 9.99 7.83 7.13
CA GLY A 37 11.10 8.75 7.07
C GLY A 37 11.33 9.24 5.65
N PRO A 38 12.14 10.31 5.45
CA PRO A 38 12.53 10.74 4.12
C PRO A 38 13.38 9.64 3.46
N GLY A 39 13.24 9.49 2.14
CA GLY A 39 13.99 8.51 1.37
C GLY A 39 15.07 9.16 0.52
N ASP A 40 16.26 8.53 0.51
CA ASP A 40 17.41 9.02 -0.24
C ASP A 40 17.53 8.37 -1.63
N ASN A 41 16.64 7.47 -1.99
CA ASN A 41 16.66 6.77 -3.26
C ASN A 41 15.40 7.04 -4.10
N ARG A 42 15.40 6.53 -5.33
CA ARG A 42 14.29 6.72 -6.29
C ARG A 42 12.91 6.24 -5.83
N LEU A 43 12.83 5.40 -4.80
CA LEU A 43 11.57 4.90 -4.25
C LEU A 43 10.97 5.83 -3.19
N GLY A 44 11.70 6.87 -2.79
CA GLY A 44 11.30 7.75 -1.68
C GLY A 44 11.42 7.08 -0.32
N GLY A 45 10.81 7.67 0.68
CA GLY A 45 10.70 7.10 2.01
C GLY A 45 9.84 5.83 2.02
N ALA A 46 10.06 4.98 3.02
CA ALA A 46 9.24 3.79 3.18
C ALA A 46 7.80 4.19 3.52
N LYS A 47 6.86 3.91 2.61
CA LYS A 47 5.45 4.26 2.81
C LYS A 47 4.87 3.54 4.03
N MET A 48 4.23 4.27 4.91
CA MET A 48 3.51 3.72 6.05
C MET A 48 2.13 3.23 5.62
N THR A 49 1.36 4.10 5.00
CA THR A 49 -0.01 3.83 4.56
C THR A 49 -0.47 4.87 3.54
N TYR A 50 -1.41 4.49 2.68
CA TYR A 50 -2.22 5.45 1.94
C TYR A 50 -3.38 5.92 2.81
N LEU A 51 -3.76 7.19 2.66
CA LEU A 51 -4.84 7.81 3.42
C LEU A 51 -5.94 8.33 2.48
N ASP A 52 -7.11 8.55 3.04
CA ASP A 52 -8.15 9.35 2.38
C ASP A 52 -7.79 10.85 2.43
N SER A 53 -8.38 11.65 1.55
CA SER A 53 -8.37 13.10 1.70
C SER A 53 -9.17 13.53 2.93
N GLY A 54 -8.72 14.61 3.58
CA GLY A 54 -9.38 15.17 4.76
C GLY A 54 -8.98 14.50 6.08
N VAL A 55 -7.97 13.63 6.11
CA VAL A 55 -7.37 13.13 7.36
C VAL A 55 -6.57 14.25 8.00
N VAL A 56 -6.88 14.52 9.28
CA VAL A 56 -6.27 15.63 10.03
C VAL A 56 -4.95 15.20 10.65
N LEU A 57 -3.92 16.03 10.48
CA LEU A 57 -2.57 15.78 10.94
C LEU A 57 -2.01 17.01 11.65
N ARG A 58 -1.30 16.79 12.76
CA ARG A 58 -0.59 17.82 13.50
C ARG A 58 0.85 17.94 13.03
N VAL A 59 1.23 19.07 12.43
CA VAL A 59 2.61 19.35 12.04
C VAL A 59 3.42 19.71 13.28
N VAL A 60 4.57 19.08 13.45
CA VAL A 60 5.51 19.32 14.56
C VAL A 60 6.85 19.83 14.06
N ASP A 61 7.16 19.63 12.77
CA ASP A 61 8.37 20.15 12.14
C ASP A 61 8.22 20.22 10.62
N SER A 62 9.10 20.93 9.93
CA SER A 62 9.05 21.16 8.49
C SER A 62 10.44 20.95 7.88
N LEU A 63 10.54 20.00 6.97
CA LEU A 63 11.67 19.80 6.09
C LEU A 63 11.47 20.55 4.76
N ASP A 64 12.41 20.42 3.84
CA ASP A 64 12.31 21.08 2.53
C ASP A 64 11.02 20.69 1.79
N ARG A 65 10.79 19.38 1.58
CA ARG A 65 9.64 18.85 0.82
C ARG A 65 8.54 18.26 1.69
N ASP A 66 8.82 17.96 2.95
CA ASP A 66 7.94 17.19 3.83
C ASP A 66 7.60 17.95 5.10
N TYR A 67 6.47 17.62 5.68
CA TYR A 67 6.17 17.88 7.08
C TYR A 67 6.44 16.64 7.92
N ILE A 68 6.96 16.85 9.13
CA ILE A 68 6.94 15.86 10.20
C ILE A 68 5.63 16.04 10.95
N VAL A 69 4.82 14.99 10.99
CA VAL A 69 3.51 15.02 11.65
C VAL A 69 3.47 14.10 12.86
N GLN A 70 2.85 14.57 13.93
CA GLN A 70 2.59 13.82 15.15
C GLN A 70 1.30 13.02 14.96
N LEU A 71 1.36 11.70 15.01
CA LEU A 71 0.21 10.82 14.90
C LEU A 71 -0.42 10.52 16.26
N SER A 72 0.42 10.32 17.29
CA SER A 72 0.08 10.12 18.70
C SER A 72 1.23 10.63 19.57
N LYS A 73 1.13 10.57 20.89
CA LYS A 73 2.21 11.03 21.79
C LYS A 73 3.58 10.44 21.44
N GLN A 74 3.61 9.19 20.98
CA GLN A 74 4.84 8.43 20.72
C GLN A 74 5.13 8.21 19.24
N HIS A 75 4.19 8.51 18.32
CA HIS A 75 4.30 8.16 16.91
C HIS A 75 4.39 9.41 16.04
N ARG A 76 5.32 9.37 15.11
CA ARG A 76 5.51 10.39 14.07
C ARG A 76 5.54 9.75 12.69
N ALA A 77 5.26 10.55 11.69
CA ALA A 77 5.38 10.19 10.28
C ALA A 77 5.81 11.40 9.46
N PHE A 78 6.10 11.16 8.19
CA PHE A 78 6.43 12.17 7.20
C PHE A 78 5.31 12.21 6.16
N ILE A 79 5.02 13.41 5.65
CA ILE A 79 4.07 13.61 4.56
C ILE A 79 4.55 14.72 3.64
N ALA A 80 4.52 14.50 2.33
CA ALA A 80 4.88 15.53 1.37
C ALA A 80 3.93 16.72 1.48
N LYS A 81 4.48 17.94 1.41
CA LYS A 81 3.72 19.20 1.51
C LYS A 81 2.63 19.31 0.44
N GLU A 82 2.86 18.72 -0.73
CA GLU A 82 1.89 18.68 -1.83
C GLU A 82 0.65 17.81 -1.53
N HIS A 83 0.74 16.93 -0.54
CA HIS A 83 -0.35 16.03 -0.13
C HIS A 83 -1.19 16.58 1.02
N VAL A 84 -0.97 17.82 1.43
CA VAL A 84 -1.72 18.45 2.52
C VAL A 84 -2.11 19.89 2.21
N GLN A 85 -3.11 20.35 2.90
CA GLN A 85 -3.55 21.75 2.94
C GLN A 85 -3.88 22.15 4.37
N ALA A 86 -4.03 23.45 4.66
CA ALA A 86 -4.42 23.90 5.99
C ALA A 86 -5.75 23.26 6.43
N ALA A 87 -5.79 22.75 7.65
CA ALA A 87 -7.01 22.20 8.21
C ALA A 87 -7.95 23.35 8.64
N PRO A 88 -9.29 23.14 8.63
CA PRO A 88 -10.23 24.10 9.22
C PRO A 88 -9.96 24.36 10.70
N GLU A 89 -10.14 25.60 11.17
CA GLU A 89 -9.85 26.05 12.56
C GLU A 89 -10.53 25.21 13.67
N LYS A 90 -11.61 24.51 13.35
CA LYS A 90 -12.34 23.66 14.32
C LYS A 90 -11.53 22.47 14.87
N TYR A 91 -10.42 22.10 14.21
CA TYR A 91 -9.59 20.97 14.61
C TYR A 91 -8.53 21.40 15.63
N SER A 92 -8.93 21.62 16.88
CA SER A 92 -8.02 22.02 17.96
C SER A 92 -7.77 20.93 19.01
N ARG A 93 -8.45 19.77 18.89
CA ARG A 93 -8.34 18.69 19.89
C ARG A 93 -7.18 17.76 19.59
N PRO A 94 -6.35 17.41 20.60
CA PRO A 94 -5.23 16.48 20.42
C PRO A 94 -5.65 15.01 20.36
N TRP A 95 -6.91 14.68 20.59
CA TRP A 95 -7.46 13.32 20.64
C TRP A 95 -8.93 13.33 20.24
N SER A 96 -9.42 12.18 19.79
CA SER A 96 -10.79 11.99 19.33
C SER A 96 -11.37 10.70 19.92
N LEU A 97 -12.66 10.71 20.24
CA LEU A 97 -13.34 9.54 20.76
C LEU A 97 -13.87 8.68 19.62
N THR A 98 -13.73 7.36 19.80
CA THR A 98 -14.47 6.40 18.99
C THR A 98 -15.67 5.89 19.78
N THR A 99 -16.74 5.50 19.07
CA THR A 99 -17.91 4.92 19.72
C THR A 99 -18.24 3.53 19.15
N ASN A 100 -19.47 3.18 19.06
CA ASN A 100 -19.93 1.82 18.80
C ASN A 100 -19.57 1.30 17.41
N TRP A 101 -19.44 -0.02 17.30
CA TRP A 101 -19.00 -0.72 16.10
C TRP A 101 -20.11 -1.60 15.55
N ARG A 102 -19.96 -1.91 14.27
CA ARG A 102 -20.78 -2.91 13.60
C ARG A 102 -19.91 -3.77 12.68
N VAL A 103 -20.09 -5.08 12.77
CA VAL A 103 -19.46 -6.08 11.91
C VAL A 103 -20.58 -6.76 11.10
N PHE A 104 -20.47 -6.67 9.77
CA PHE A 104 -21.48 -7.20 8.86
C PHE A 104 -20.85 -7.52 7.50
N GLY A 105 -21.63 -8.09 6.58
CA GLY A 105 -21.18 -8.37 5.23
C GLY A 105 -22.29 -8.21 4.20
N ASP A 106 -21.89 -7.97 2.96
CA ASP A 106 -22.72 -8.05 1.75
C ASP A 106 -22.43 -9.37 0.99
N ASP A 107 -22.64 -9.40 -0.32
CA ASP A 107 -22.38 -10.60 -1.14
C ASP A 107 -20.89 -10.87 -1.38
N THR A 108 -20.03 -9.85 -1.33
CA THR A 108 -18.62 -9.90 -1.75
C THR A 108 -17.65 -9.62 -0.61
N PHE A 109 -18.02 -8.72 0.30
CA PHE A 109 -17.16 -8.22 1.33
C PHE A 109 -17.76 -8.36 2.72
N ASP A 110 -16.89 -8.36 3.72
CA ASP A 110 -17.24 -8.11 5.10
C ASP A 110 -16.73 -6.72 5.52
N TYR A 111 -17.36 -6.14 6.52
CA TYR A 111 -17.09 -4.78 6.97
C TYR A 111 -16.99 -4.73 8.49
N VAL A 112 -16.03 -3.96 8.97
CA VAL A 112 -16.02 -3.41 10.33
C VAL A 112 -16.18 -1.91 10.21
N THR A 113 -17.21 -1.35 10.85
CA THR A 113 -17.40 0.10 10.91
C THR A 113 -17.27 0.58 12.33
N VAL A 114 -16.51 1.66 12.53
CA VAL A 114 -16.27 2.31 13.82
C VAL A 114 -16.69 3.77 13.68
N ASN A 115 -17.57 4.23 14.56
CA ASN A 115 -17.91 5.65 14.57
C ASN A 115 -16.77 6.43 15.22
N VAL A 116 -16.41 7.54 14.61
CA VAL A 116 -15.33 8.45 15.01
C VAL A 116 -15.82 9.88 14.95
N GLU A 117 -15.19 10.79 15.68
CA GLU A 117 -15.55 12.21 15.65
C GLU A 117 -14.98 12.93 14.42
N GLU A 118 -13.81 12.44 13.93
CA GLU A 118 -13.10 13.02 12.79
C GLU A 118 -12.22 12.00 12.08
N ARG A 119 -11.69 12.34 10.90
CA ARG A 119 -10.78 11.48 10.14
C ARG A 119 -9.40 11.49 10.75
N LEU A 120 -9.05 10.41 11.41
CA LEU A 120 -7.76 10.20 12.06
C LEU A 120 -6.79 9.44 11.17
N PRO A 121 -5.46 9.64 11.32
CA PRO A 121 -4.46 8.82 10.65
C PRO A 121 -4.47 7.38 11.17
N TYR A 122 -4.19 6.45 10.28
CA TYR A 122 -4.14 5.02 10.59
C TYR A 122 -3.02 4.32 9.82
N ARG A 123 -2.67 3.11 10.25
CA ARG A 123 -1.94 2.14 9.43
C ARG A 123 -2.54 0.76 9.59
N SER A 124 -2.35 -0.10 8.57
CA SER A 124 -2.79 -1.49 8.62
C SER A 124 -1.62 -2.45 8.62
N ILE A 125 -1.76 -3.56 9.34
CA ILE A 125 -0.76 -4.61 9.49
C ILE A 125 -1.45 -5.95 9.22
N GLN A 126 -0.82 -6.82 8.43
CA GLN A 126 -1.26 -8.19 8.23
C GLN A 126 -0.49 -9.13 9.15
N GLN A 127 -1.21 -10.05 9.78
CA GLN A 127 -0.67 -11.17 10.54
C GLN A 127 -1.17 -12.47 9.91
N ILE A 128 -0.30 -13.48 9.80
CA ILE A 128 -0.63 -14.75 9.12
C ILE A 128 -0.89 -15.91 10.09
N SER A 129 -0.45 -15.79 11.36
CA SER A 129 -0.66 -16.80 12.39
C SER A 129 -0.88 -16.15 13.75
N PRO A 130 -2.12 -16.00 14.19
CA PRO A 130 -3.37 -16.23 13.46
C PRO A 130 -3.58 -15.23 12.32
N SER A 131 -4.45 -15.58 11.35
CA SER A 131 -4.78 -14.70 10.22
C SER A 131 -5.59 -13.51 10.71
N ARG A 132 -5.01 -12.30 10.66
CA ARG A 132 -5.61 -11.06 11.16
C ARG A 132 -5.23 -9.85 10.32
N VAL A 133 -6.14 -8.92 10.25
CA VAL A 133 -5.88 -7.53 9.89
C VAL A 133 -5.89 -6.72 11.18
N VAL A 134 -4.84 -5.95 11.42
CA VAL A 134 -4.73 -5.05 12.57
C VAL A 134 -4.67 -3.63 12.06
N ILE A 135 -5.56 -2.76 12.53
CA ILE A 135 -5.54 -1.33 12.23
C ILE A 135 -5.13 -0.59 13.47
N GLU A 136 -4.06 0.18 13.39
CA GLU A 136 -3.70 1.15 14.42
C GLU A 136 -4.31 2.50 14.02
N LEU A 137 -5.22 2.98 14.84
CA LEU A 137 -5.86 4.27 14.71
C LEU A 137 -5.20 5.24 15.69
N PHE A 138 -4.49 6.21 15.16
CA PHE A 138 -3.74 7.19 15.95
C PHE A 138 -4.60 8.39 16.31
N GLY A 139 -4.37 8.98 17.48
CA GLY A 139 -5.18 10.07 18.02
C GLY A 139 -6.54 9.60 18.53
N ALA A 140 -6.75 8.29 18.69
CA ALA A 140 -8.03 7.70 19.07
C ALA A 140 -8.03 7.18 20.51
N THR A 141 -9.06 7.55 21.26
CA THR A 141 -9.41 6.94 22.56
C THR A 141 -10.78 6.27 22.45
N SER A 142 -10.84 5.02 22.88
CA SER A 142 -12.10 4.25 22.81
C SER A 142 -13.11 4.71 23.84
N ASN A 143 -14.31 5.04 23.38
CA ASN A 143 -15.52 5.21 24.19
C ASN A 143 -16.61 4.22 23.68
N THR A 144 -16.16 3.02 23.29
CA THR A 144 -17.02 1.98 22.72
C THR A 144 -17.78 1.27 23.83
N ASN A 145 -19.12 1.32 23.78
CA ASN A 145 -19.99 0.59 24.70
C ASN A 145 -20.41 -0.79 24.20
N TRP A 146 -20.48 -0.98 22.86
CA TRP A 146 -20.81 -2.29 22.26
C TRP A 146 -20.26 -2.46 20.84
N ILE A 147 -20.06 -3.72 20.47
CA ILE A 147 -19.71 -4.16 19.13
C ILE A 147 -20.80 -5.12 18.66
N THR A 148 -21.52 -4.78 17.58
CA THR A 148 -22.57 -5.61 17.03
C THR A 148 -22.03 -6.48 15.91
N HIS A 149 -22.09 -7.81 16.07
CA HIS A 149 -21.70 -8.79 15.05
C HIS A 149 -22.95 -9.37 14.37
N LEU A 150 -23.06 -9.18 13.06
CA LEU A 150 -24.15 -9.75 12.26
C LEU A 150 -23.72 -11.06 11.59
N ARG A 151 -24.68 -11.98 11.42
CA ARG A 151 -24.47 -13.28 10.75
C ARG A 151 -24.13 -13.15 9.26
N SER A 152 -24.32 -11.98 8.66
CA SER A 152 -23.94 -11.69 7.28
C SER A 152 -22.43 -11.63 7.07
N ALA A 153 -21.61 -11.40 8.11
CA ALA A 153 -20.15 -11.51 8.03
C ALA A 153 -19.76 -12.98 7.85
N LYS A 154 -18.97 -13.27 6.80
CA LYS A 154 -18.57 -14.64 6.41
C LYS A 154 -17.07 -14.85 6.50
N GLU A 155 -16.25 -13.84 6.18
CA GLU A 155 -14.80 -13.88 6.27
C GLU A 155 -14.31 -13.45 7.66
N ILE A 156 -14.93 -12.43 8.25
CA ILE A 156 -14.58 -11.96 9.58
C ILE A 156 -15.10 -12.97 10.61
N LYS A 157 -14.18 -13.56 11.37
CA LYS A 157 -14.47 -14.47 12.47
C LYS A 157 -14.82 -13.70 13.75
N SER A 158 -14.01 -12.68 14.06
CA SER A 158 -14.15 -11.82 15.23
C SER A 158 -13.53 -10.45 14.98
N ALA A 159 -14.04 -9.42 15.67
CA ALA A 159 -13.41 -8.10 15.70
C ALA A 159 -13.50 -7.55 17.12
N TRP A 160 -12.40 -6.97 17.60
CA TRP A 160 -12.29 -6.33 18.92
C TRP A 160 -11.23 -5.24 18.88
N TYR A 161 -11.05 -4.53 19.96
CA TYR A 161 -10.01 -3.52 20.08
C TYR A 161 -9.21 -3.66 21.38
N GLU A 162 -8.04 -3.06 21.37
CA GLU A 162 -7.20 -2.83 22.54
C GLU A 162 -6.75 -1.37 22.53
N GLN A 163 -6.88 -0.69 23.65
CA GLN A 163 -6.27 0.62 23.85
C GLN A 163 -4.82 0.39 24.26
N THR A 164 -3.90 0.46 23.29
CA THR A 164 -2.48 0.14 23.56
C THR A 164 -1.72 1.31 24.15
N GLU A 165 -2.15 2.53 23.87
CA GLU A 165 -1.68 3.79 24.43
C GLU A 165 -2.91 4.69 24.63
N ASP A 166 -2.82 5.76 25.43
CA ASP A 166 -3.94 6.66 25.69
C ASP A 166 -4.60 7.22 24.43
N ASP A 167 -3.80 7.37 23.36
CA ASP A 167 -4.19 7.93 22.08
C ASP A 167 -3.88 7.02 20.88
N VAL A 168 -3.76 5.70 21.11
CA VAL A 168 -3.63 4.68 20.05
C VAL A 168 -4.56 3.51 20.32
N MET A 169 -5.55 3.35 19.46
CA MET A 169 -6.47 2.21 19.50
C MET A 169 -6.09 1.20 18.41
N ARG A 170 -5.85 -0.05 18.79
CA ARG A 170 -5.68 -1.16 17.85
C ARG A 170 -7.00 -1.89 17.64
N ILE A 171 -7.41 -1.98 16.38
CA ILE A 171 -8.57 -2.75 15.93
C ILE A 171 -8.06 -4.07 15.38
N PHE A 172 -8.47 -5.17 15.97
CA PHE A 172 -8.14 -6.52 15.53
C PHE A 172 -9.31 -7.12 14.77
N ILE A 173 -9.03 -7.67 13.59
CA ILE A 173 -10.02 -8.35 12.75
C ILE A 173 -9.45 -9.72 12.42
N GLU A 174 -9.93 -10.76 13.12
CA GLU A 174 -9.54 -12.13 12.88
C GLU A 174 -10.31 -12.69 11.71
N LEU A 175 -9.59 -13.32 10.77
CA LEU A 175 -10.17 -13.90 9.55
C LEU A 175 -10.42 -15.41 9.72
N ARG A 176 -11.40 -15.93 8.98
CA ARG A 176 -11.68 -17.38 8.94
C ARG A 176 -10.69 -18.12 8.06
N ASN A 177 -10.34 -17.52 6.93
CA ASN A 177 -9.38 -18.10 6.00
C ASN A 177 -7.95 -17.68 6.37
N LYS A 178 -6.98 -18.59 6.13
CA LYS A 178 -5.56 -18.31 6.38
C LYS A 178 -4.99 -17.31 5.38
N GLN A 179 -5.44 -17.38 4.12
CA GLN A 179 -5.00 -16.49 3.07
C GLN A 179 -5.70 -15.14 3.17
N HIS A 180 -4.92 -14.06 3.19
CA HIS A 180 -5.45 -12.71 3.04
C HIS A 180 -5.83 -12.45 1.58
N TRP A 181 -7.09 -12.11 1.33
CA TRP A 181 -7.59 -11.75 0.00
C TRP A 181 -7.67 -10.24 -0.22
N GLY A 182 -7.40 -9.49 0.82
CA GLY A 182 -7.31 -8.04 0.80
C GLY A 182 -8.25 -7.36 1.77
N HIS A 183 -7.90 -6.12 2.09
CA HIS A 183 -8.71 -5.22 2.89
C HIS A 183 -8.50 -3.78 2.45
N PHE A 184 -9.44 -2.93 2.74
CA PHE A 184 -9.36 -1.50 2.45
C PHE A 184 -9.90 -0.69 3.62
N VAL A 185 -9.16 0.31 4.04
CA VAL A 185 -9.55 1.21 5.13
C VAL A 185 -9.87 2.56 4.53
N TYR A 186 -11.03 3.08 4.86
CA TYR A 186 -11.50 4.37 4.36
C TYR A 186 -12.53 5.00 5.29
N TYR A 187 -12.73 6.31 5.13
CA TYR A 187 -13.79 7.06 5.80
C TYR A 187 -14.99 7.21 4.89
N ASP A 188 -16.20 7.23 5.48
CA ASP A 188 -17.40 7.57 4.74
C ASP A 188 -17.38 9.06 4.31
N SER A 189 -18.34 9.46 3.49
CA SER A 189 -18.41 10.83 2.97
C SER A 189 -18.56 11.89 4.07
N THR A 190 -19.16 11.53 5.21
CA THR A 190 -19.30 12.45 6.36
C THR A 190 -18.01 12.60 7.17
N GLY A 191 -17.09 11.64 7.08
CA GLY A 191 -15.86 11.58 7.86
C GLY A 191 -16.05 11.06 9.29
N HIS A 192 -17.28 10.66 9.67
CA HIS A 192 -17.62 10.21 11.02
C HIS A 192 -17.68 8.69 11.17
N LYS A 193 -17.25 7.95 10.14
CA LYS A 193 -17.22 6.49 10.17
C LYS A 193 -15.99 5.96 9.49
N LEU A 194 -15.11 5.36 10.28
CA LEU A 194 -14.02 4.53 9.75
C LEU A 194 -14.59 3.20 9.33
N THR A 195 -14.33 2.80 8.09
CA THR A 195 -14.76 1.52 7.51
C THR A 195 -13.55 0.69 7.12
N ILE A 196 -13.49 -0.52 7.62
CA ILE A 196 -12.53 -1.54 7.19
C ILE A 196 -13.32 -2.58 6.38
N ARG A 197 -13.13 -2.59 5.07
CA ARG A 197 -13.70 -3.57 4.15
C ARG A 197 -12.73 -4.72 3.99
N VAL A 198 -13.17 -5.95 4.20
CA VAL A 198 -12.38 -7.18 4.04
C VAL A 198 -12.94 -7.97 2.87
N LYS A 199 -12.08 -8.30 1.90
CA LYS A 199 -12.46 -9.13 0.75
C LYS A 199 -12.61 -10.58 1.18
N ARG A 200 -13.74 -11.20 0.85
CA ARG A 200 -13.95 -12.62 1.09
C ARG A 200 -13.09 -13.46 0.15
N GLN A 201 -12.75 -14.65 0.60
CA GLN A 201 -12.06 -15.61 -0.25
C GLN A 201 -12.90 -15.92 -1.50
N PRO A 202 -12.39 -15.64 -2.72
CA PRO A 202 -13.06 -16.05 -3.94
C PRO A 202 -12.99 -17.59 -4.12
N PRO A 203 -13.78 -18.16 -5.04
CA PRO A 203 -13.59 -19.57 -5.38
C PRO A 203 -12.15 -19.85 -5.81
N LEU A 204 -11.49 -20.84 -5.17
CA LEU A 204 -10.09 -21.22 -5.42
C LEU A 204 -9.94 -21.96 -6.76
N ASN A 205 -10.40 -21.31 -7.82
CA ASN A 205 -10.33 -21.78 -9.21
C ASN A 205 -10.01 -20.57 -10.10
N ILE A 206 -8.85 -20.57 -10.71
CA ILE A 206 -8.36 -19.46 -11.52
C ILE A 206 -9.37 -19.01 -12.60
N ARG A 207 -10.19 -19.93 -13.14
CA ARG A 207 -11.21 -19.60 -14.16
C ARG A 207 -12.38 -18.76 -13.62
N LYS A 208 -12.54 -18.70 -12.30
CA LYS A 208 -13.56 -17.89 -11.62
C LYS A 208 -13.04 -16.59 -11.07
N MET A 209 -11.76 -16.29 -11.31
CA MET A 209 -11.08 -15.11 -10.83
C MET A 209 -11.03 -14.00 -11.88
N ASN A 210 -10.94 -12.76 -11.40
CA ASN A 210 -10.60 -11.58 -12.16
C ASN A 210 -9.13 -11.22 -11.87
N ILE A 211 -8.24 -11.40 -12.85
CA ILE A 211 -6.80 -11.17 -12.68
C ILE A 211 -6.41 -9.85 -13.36
N ALA A 212 -5.86 -8.93 -12.58
CA ALA A 212 -5.26 -7.73 -13.14
C ALA A 212 -3.82 -7.99 -13.59
N ILE A 213 -3.46 -7.42 -14.73
CA ILE A 213 -2.14 -7.46 -15.31
C ILE A 213 -1.68 -6.02 -15.52
N ASP A 214 -0.58 -5.66 -14.90
CA ASP A 214 0.06 -4.37 -15.11
C ASP A 214 1.30 -4.55 -15.98
N ALA A 215 1.34 -3.85 -17.10
CA ALA A 215 2.55 -3.71 -17.89
C ALA A 215 3.30 -2.47 -17.42
N GLY A 216 4.44 -2.66 -16.76
CA GLY A 216 5.24 -1.59 -16.20
C GLY A 216 5.60 -0.51 -17.21
N HIS A 217 5.74 0.75 -16.74
CA HIS A 217 6.07 1.91 -17.57
C HIS A 217 5.03 2.24 -18.65
N GLY A 218 5.41 3.03 -19.67
CA GLY A 218 4.54 3.40 -20.80
C GLY A 218 4.64 4.88 -21.15
N GLY A 219 4.41 5.20 -22.42
CA GLY A 219 4.46 6.57 -22.95
C GLY A 219 5.82 7.21 -22.73
N VAL A 220 5.83 8.34 -22.02
CA VAL A 220 7.08 9.09 -21.72
C VAL A 220 7.98 8.37 -20.71
N ASN A 221 7.44 7.50 -19.89
CA ASN A 221 8.23 6.69 -18.97
C ASN A 221 8.68 5.40 -19.67
N VAL A 222 9.90 5.40 -20.19
CA VAL A 222 10.46 4.28 -20.97
C VAL A 222 10.92 3.10 -20.10
N GLY A 223 11.14 3.32 -18.78
CA GLY A 223 11.78 2.34 -17.90
C GLY A 223 13.27 2.17 -18.20
N ALA A 224 13.80 0.98 -17.97
CA ALA A 224 15.16 0.63 -18.32
C ALA A 224 15.35 0.50 -19.83
N THR A 225 16.61 0.62 -20.28
CA THR A 225 17.01 0.47 -21.67
C THR A 225 17.98 -0.70 -21.82
N GLY A 226 17.81 -1.48 -22.87
CA GLY A 226 18.68 -2.59 -23.19
C GLY A 226 20.10 -2.15 -23.52
N VAL A 227 21.07 -2.86 -22.97
CA VAL A 227 22.49 -2.49 -23.01
C VAL A 227 23.10 -2.59 -24.42
N SER A 228 22.57 -3.44 -25.25
CA SER A 228 23.09 -3.72 -26.61
C SER A 228 22.17 -3.27 -27.72
N SER A 229 20.87 -3.51 -27.60
CA SER A 229 19.90 -3.26 -28.67
C SER A 229 19.17 -1.94 -28.54
N GLY A 230 19.26 -1.26 -27.37
CA GLY A 230 18.52 -0.02 -27.11
C GLY A 230 17.01 -0.22 -26.96
N ILE A 231 16.51 -1.45 -26.80
CA ILE A 231 15.09 -1.72 -26.51
C ILE A 231 14.67 -1.09 -25.20
N THR A 232 13.40 -0.73 -25.06
CA THR A 232 12.88 -0.10 -23.85
C THR A 232 12.06 -1.08 -23.02
N GLU A 233 12.15 -0.95 -21.71
CA GLU A 233 11.37 -1.77 -20.77
C GLU A 233 9.87 -1.70 -21.09
N LYS A 234 9.33 -0.49 -21.30
CA LYS A 234 7.89 -0.30 -21.57
C LYS A 234 7.36 -1.14 -22.73
N ASP A 235 8.17 -1.37 -23.77
CA ASP A 235 7.74 -2.11 -24.95
C ASP A 235 7.68 -3.61 -24.66
N TYR A 236 8.64 -4.11 -23.92
CA TYR A 236 8.76 -5.54 -23.64
C TYR A 236 7.90 -5.98 -22.45
N THR A 237 7.68 -5.14 -21.46
CA THR A 237 6.67 -5.40 -20.41
C THR A 237 5.28 -5.51 -21.03
N LEU A 238 4.93 -4.65 -22.01
CA LEU A 238 3.67 -4.74 -22.72
C LEU A 238 3.53 -6.02 -23.56
N ARG A 239 4.60 -6.45 -24.24
CA ARG A 239 4.61 -7.71 -25.01
C ARG A 239 4.39 -8.92 -24.11
N ILE A 240 5.11 -9.01 -22.99
CA ILE A 240 4.96 -10.10 -22.02
C ILE A 240 3.56 -10.08 -21.37
N ALA A 241 3.07 -8.90 -20.97
CA ALA A 241 1.74 -8.73 -20.40
C ALA A 241 0.63 -9.18 -21.34
N ARG A 242 0.74 -8.87 -22.63
CA ARG A 242 -0.19 -9.34 -23.68
C ARG A 242 -0.16 -10.86 -23.87
N GLU A 243 1.02 -11.50 -23.80
CA GLU A 243 1.10 -12.97 -23.84
C GLU A 243 0.46 -13.62 -22.62
N LEU A 244 0.61 -13.01 -21.41
CA LEU A 244 -0.09 -13.47 -20.22
C LEU A 244 -1.60 -13.28 -20.33
N ASP A 245 -2.07 -12.12 -20.75
CA ASP A 245 -3.49 -11.83 -20.99
C ASP A 245 -4.12 -12.82 -21.99
N LYS A 246 -3.45 -13.04 -23.13
CA LYS A 246 -3.87 -14.00 -24.15
C LYS A 246 -3.97 -15.41 -23.59
N LEU A 247 -2.96 -15.88 -22.85
CA LEU A 247 -2.95 -17.20 -22.22
C LEU A 247 -4.10 -17.36 -21.22
N LEU A 248 -4.31 -16.37 -20.36
CA LEU A 248 -5.39 -16.39 -19.37
C LEU A 248 -6.78 -16.41 -20.02
N LYS A 249 -7.00 -15.58 -21.06
CA LYS A 249 -8.25 -15.59 -21.85
C LYS A 249 -8.51 -16.92 -22.54
N GLN A 250 -7.47 -17.56 -23.10
CA GLN A 250 -7.57 -18.91 -23.68
C GLN A 250 -7.95 -19.95 -22.63
N ARG A 251 -7.56 -19.76 -21.37
CA ARG A 251 -7.93 -20.61 -20.21
C ARG A 251 -9.27 -20.22 -19.59
N LYS A 252 -10.02 -19.28 -20.19
CA LYS A 252 -11.32 -18.76 -19.74
C LYS A 252 -11.23 -18.02 -18.40
N VAL A 253 -10.12 -17.34 -18.14
CA VAL A 253 -9.93 -16.47 -16.98
C VAL A 253 -10.29 -15.04 -17.38
N LYS A 254 -11.04 -14.33 -16.53
CA LYS A 254 -11.31 -12.90 -16.70
C LYS A 254 -10.06 -12.09 -16.39
N THR A 255 -9.71 -11.17 -17.26
CA THR A 255 -8.53 -10.32 -17.11
C THR A 255 -8.86 -8.84 -17.21
N PHE A 256 -8.05 -8.01 -16.58
CA PHE A 256 -8.03 -6.55 -16.70
C PHE A 256 -6.58 -6.11 -16.90
N MET A 257 -6.26 -5.38 -17.97
CA MET A 257 -4.94 -4.80 -18.18
C MET A 257 -4.94 -3.32 -17.84
N THR A 258 -3.91 -2.83 -17.12
CA THR A 258 -3.76 -1.38 -16.83
C THR A 258 -3.53 -0.58 -18.09
N ARG A 259 -2.83 -1.16 -19.09
CA ARG A 259 -2.68 -0.59 -20.42
C ARG A 259 -2.61 -1.69 -21.49
N GLU A 260 -3.23 -1.46 -22.60
CA GLU A 260 -3.20 -2.35 -23.77
C GLU A 260 -2.34 -1.79 -24.92
N LYS A 261 -1.87 -0.55 -24.81
CA LYS A 261 -1.03 0.15 -25.79
C LYS A 261 0.06 0.95 -25.08
N ASP A 262 1.00 1.50 -25.86
CA ASP A 262 1.97 2.44 -25.31
C ASP A 262 1.27 3.75 -24.96
N THR A 263 1.16 4.05 -23.68
CA THR A 263 0.51 5.24 -23.15
C THR A 263 1.10 5.60 -21.78
N THR A 264 1.19 6.89 -21.50
CA THR A 264 1.58 7.39 -20.18
C THR A 264 0.45 7.15 -19.20
N LEU A 265 0.75 6.50 -18.08
CA LEU A 265 -0.15 6.31 -16.95
C LEU A 265 0.61 6.60 -15.66
N GLU A 266 0.12 7.56 -14.91
CA GLU A 266 0.65 7.85 -13.57
C GLU A 266 0.35 6.72 -12.58
N MET A 267 1.21 6.55 -11.57
CA MET A 267 1.01 5.49 -10.56
C MET A 267 -0.33 5.63 -9.83
N VAL A 268 -0.75 6.86 -9.55
CA VAL A 268 -2.05 7.14 -8.90
C VAL A 268 -3.20 6.64 -9.77
N ASP A 269 -3.16 6.89 -11.08
CA ASP A 269 -4.22 6.48 -11.99
C ASP A 269 -4.27 4.94 -12.12
N ARG A 270 -3.09 4.26 -12.16
CA ARG A 270 -3.03 2.78 -12.13
C ARG A 270 -3.70 2.22 -10.86
N VAL A 271 -3.39 2.79 -9.69
CA VAL A 271 -4.01 2.36 -8.43
C VAL A 271 -5.52 2.57 -8.45
N GLN A 272 -6.01 3.70 -8.98
CA GLN A 272 -7.45 3.98 -9.06
C GLN A 272 -8.16 3.01 -10.03
N MET A 273 -7.62 2.81 -11.23
CA MET A 273 -8.14 1.84 -12.20
C MET A 273 -8.24 0.42 -11.59
N LEU A 274 -7.23 0.02 -10.82
CA LEU A 274 -7.21 -1.27 -10.14
C LEU A 274 -8.24 -1.35 -9.00
N ARG A 275 -8.47 -0.26 -8.25
CA ARG A 275 -9.54 -0.18 -7.23
C ARG A 275 -10.93 -0.33 -7.86
N GLU A 276 -11.16 0.33 -9.00
CA GLU A 276 -12.43 0.23 -9.75
C GLU A 276 -12.62 -1.17 -10.33
N ALA A 277 -11.57 -1.76 -10.91
CA ALA A 277 -11.61 -3.11 -11.47
C ALA A 277 -11.79 -4.20 -10.39
N ASN A 278 -11.45 -3.91 -9.14
CA ASN A 278 -11.54 -4.82 -7.98
C ASN A 278 -11.06 -6.25 -8.28
N PRO A 279 -9.81 -6.45 -8.72
CA PRO A 279 -9.32 -7.76 -9.11
C PRO A 279 -9.18 -8.70 -7.91
N ASP A 280 -9.11 -10.00 -8.16
CA ASP A 280 -8.80 -10.98 -7.13
C ASP A 280 -7.30 -11.09 -6.86
N LEU A 281 -6.48 -10.76 -7.85
CA LEU A 281 -5.04 -10.58 -7.70
C LEU A 281 -4.48 -9.68 -8.81
N LEU A 282 -3.30 -9.10 -8.56
CA LEU A 282 -2.55 -8.29 -9.51
C LEU A 282 -1.17 -8.92 -9.78
N ILE A 283 -0.81 -9.00 -11.06
CA ILE A 283 0.56 -9.29 -11.51
C ILE A 283 1.09 -8.07 -12.25
N SER A 284 2.13 -7.43 -11.71
CA SER A 284 2.86 -6.34 -12.37
C SER A 284 4.14 -6.89 -13.00
N ILE A 285 4.36 -6.60 -14.27
CA ILE A 285 5.47 -7.14 -15.07
C ILE A 285 6.46 -6.03 -15.35
N HIS A 286 7.71 -6.25 -14.98
CA HIS A 286 8.84 -5.35 -15.12
C HIS A 286 10.08 -6.06 -15.66
N LEU A 287 11.06 -5.28 -16.09
CA LEU A 287 12.39 -5.73 -16.50
C LEU A 287 13.44 -4.95 -15.73
N ASN A 288 14.26 -5.65 -14.98
CA ASN A 288 15.23 -5.05 -14.08
C ASN A 288 16.41 -4.39 -14.81
N SER A 289 17.15 -3.57 -14.10
CA SER A 289 18.39 -2.96 -14.55
C SER A 289 19.34 -2.73 -13.39
N SER A 290 20.63 -2.87 -13.64
CA SER A 290 21.70 -2.64 -12.67
C SER A 290 22.85 -1.86 -13.33
N GLY A 291 23.54 -1.02 -12.55
CA GLY A 291 24.80 -0.43 -12.96
C GLY A 291 25.92 -1.46 -13.17
N ASN A 292 25.79 -2.66 -12.61
CA ASN A 292 26.67 -3.79 -12.86
C ASN A 292 26.06 -4.74 -13.91
N MET A 293 26.58 -4.73 -15.11
CA MET A 293 26.12 -5.55 -16.23
C MET A 293 26.30 -7.07 -16.03
N LEU A 294 27.05 -7.51 -15.02
CA LEU A 294 27.20 -8.92 -14.69
C LEU A 294 26.01 -9.47 -13.90
N ILE A 295 25.16 -8.61 -13.35
CA ILE A 295 23.96 -9.03 -12.63
C ILE A 295 22.90 -9.45 -13.65
N SER A 296 22.37 -10.68 -13.49
CA SER A 296 21.36 -11.28 -14.33
C SER A 296 20.40 -12.12 -13.50
N GLY A 297 19.20 -12.39 -14.01
CA GLY A 297 18.26 -13.31 -13.37
C GLY A 297 16.89 -12.73 -13.13
N THR A 298 16.12 -13.38 -12.26
CA THR A 298 14.72 -13.05 -11.99
C THR A 298 14.47 -12.86 -10.50
N SER A 299 13.50 -12.02 -10.19
CA SER A 299 13.03 -11.77 -8.82
C SER A 299 11.53 -11.48 -8.80
N THR A 300 10.93 -11.69 -7.64
CA THR A 300 9.55 -11.29 -7.38
C THR A 300 9.49 -10.43 -6.13
N TYR A 301 8.48 -9.57 -6.06
CA TYR A 301 8.37 -8.58 -5.00
C TYR A 301 6.97 -8.58 -4.42
N TYR A 302 6.90 -8.47 -3.10
CA TYR A 302 5.67 -8.26 -2.35
C TYR A 302 5.89 -7.23 -1.25
N ARG A 303 4.82 -6.63 -0.74
CA ARG A 303 4.92 -5.72 0.39
C ARG A 303 4.38 -6.34 1.68
N TYR A 304 3.20 -6.90 1.62
CA TYR A 304 2.49 -7.43 2.77
C TYR A 304 2.69 -8.94 2.91
N ILE A 305 2.92 -9.38 4.14
CA ILE A 305 3.25 -10.79 4.44
C ILE A 305 2.17 -11.77 3.95
N GLY A 306 0.90 -11.37 3.96
CA GLY A 306 -0.22 -12.18 3.45
C GLY A 306 -0.18 -12.43 1.95
N PHE A 307 0.68 -11.73 1.19
CA PHE A 307 0.83 -11.89 -0.27
C PHE A 307 2.13 -12.62 -0.67
N LYS A 308 2.99 -12.92 0.32
CA LYS A 308 4.29 -13.58 0.10
C LYS A 308 4.17 -14.89 -0.66
N GLU A 309 3.19 -15.72 -0.34
CA GLU A 309 3.05 -17.05 -0.93
C GLU A 309 2.72 -17.01 -2.43
N LEU A 310 1.97 -16.01 -2.89
CA LEU A 310 1.72 -15.77 -4.31
C LEU A 310 3.04 -15.47 -5.04
N SER A 311 3.81 -14.49 -4.55
CA SER A 311 5.07 -14.08 -5.18
C SER A 311 6.12 -15.19 -5.14
N GLN A 312 6.20 -15.97 -4.05
CA GLN A 312 7.10 -17.11 -3.95
C GLN A 312 6.76 -18.22 -4.94
N SER A 313 5.47 -18.52 -5.10
CA SER A 313 5.02 -19.56 -6.04
C SER A 313 5.33 -19.17 -7.50
N ILE A 314 5.20 -17.87 -7.83
CA ILE A 314 5.58 -17.37 -9.15
C ILE A 314 7.10 -17.45 -9.34
N LEU A 315 7.90 -17.00 -8.36
CA LEU A 315 9.37 -17.10 -8.44
C LEU A 315 9.83 -18.54 -8.71
N ASN A 316 9.31 -19.50 -7.95
CA ASN A 316 9.67 -20.90 -8.11
C ASN A 316 9.47 -21.40 -9.55
N ARG A 317 8.38 -20.97 -10.21
CA ARG A 317 8.13 -21.31 -11.61
C ARG A 317 9.02 -20.51 -12.57
N MET A 318 9.32 -19.26 -12.29
CA MET A 318 10.23 -18.44 -13.12
C MET A 318 11.63 -19.04 -13.17
N LEU A 319 12.12 -19.62 -12.07
CA LEU A 319 13.43 -20.28 -11.99
C LEU A 319 13.55 -21.51 -12.91
N GLU A 320 12.45 -22.16 -13.28
CA GLU A 320 12.44 -23.24 -14.26
C GLU A 320 12.87 -22.79 -15.67
N LEU A 321 12.85 -21.46 -15.95
CA LEU A 321 13.40 -20.86 -17.17
C LEU A 321 14.95 -20.78 -17.16
N LYS A 322 15.60 -21.36 -16.16
CA LYS A 322 17.06 -21.34 -15.99
C LYS A 322 17.61 -19.91 -15.87
N LEU A 323 16.86 -19.05 -15.21
CA LEU A 323 17.30 -17.72 -14.78
C LEU A 323 17.97 -17.81 -13.43
N THR A 324 18.97 -16.98 -13.18
CA THR A 324 19.59 -16.84 -11.86
C THR A 324 18.57 -16.31 -10.86
N GLU A 325 18.54 -16.89 -9.66
CA GLU A 325 17.69 -16.39 -8.59
C GLU A 325 18.29 -15.10 -7.98
N ILE A 326 17.54 -14.01 -8.04
CA ILE A 326 17.82 -12.79 -7.27
C ILE A 326 17.04 -12.84 -5.95
N GLY A 327 15.82 -13.40 -5.94
CA GLY A 327 15.06 -13.67 -4.73
C GLY A 327 13.60 -13.21 -4.76
N ASN A 328 12.89 -13.54 -3.67
CA ASN A 328 11.54 -13.02 -3.38
C ASN A 328 11.67 -11.91 -2.34
N VAL A 329 11.57 -10.66 -2.75
CA VAL A 329 11.88 -9.47 -1.95
C VAL A 329 10.62 -8.97 -1.24
N GLY A 330 10.66 -8.94 0.10
CA GLY A 330 9.57 -8.49 0.95
C GLY A 330 9.64 -7.01 1.33
N SER A 331 8.54 -6.48 1.83
CA SER A 331 8.39 -5.07 2.27
C SER A 331 8.75 -4.05 1.18
N PHE A 332 8.58 -4.42 -0.09
CA PHE A 332 9.00 -3.61 -1.21
C PHE A 332 8.14 -2.36 -1.37
N ASN A 333 8.77 -1.19 -1.44
CA ASN A 333 8.11 0.12 -1.44
C ASN A 333 7.69 0.58 -2.84
N PHE A 334 7.28 -0.32 -3.71
CA PHE A 334 6.76 0.01 -5.02
C PHE A 334 5.26 0.38 -4.97
N ALA A 335 4.84 1.33 -5.79
CA ALA A 335 3.49 1.89 -5.71
C ALA A 335 2.39 0.83 -5.87
N LEU A 336 2.54 -0.11 -6.80
CA LEU A 336 1.55 -1.17 -7.04
C LEU A 336 1.64 -2.37 -6.07
N ASN A 337 2.69 -2.44 -5.23
CA ASN A 337 2.71 -3.33 -4.08
C ASN A 337 2.05 -2.70 -2.84
N GLY A 338 1.75 -1.39 -2.89
CA GLY A 338 1.14 -0.63 -1.82
C GLY A 338 -0.33 -0.91 -1.52
N PRO A 339 -1.20 -1.20 -2.51
CA PRO A 339 -2.60 -1.55 -2.25
C PRO A 339 -2.72 -2.82 -1.40
N THR A 340 -3.60 -2.75 -0.39
CA THR A 340 -3.95 -3.88 0.49
C THR A 340 -5.20 -4.61 0.01
N GLU A 341 -5.88 -4.10 -1.01
CA GLU A 341 -7.21 -4.50 -1.46
C GLU A 341 -7.26 -5.86 -2.14
N TYR A 342 -6.10 -6.34 -2.63
CA TYR A 342 -5.95 -7.62 -3.33
C TYR A 342 -4.51 -8.13 -3.22
N PRO A 343 -4.27 -9.46 -3.23
CA PRO A 343 -2.94 -10.04 -3.40
C PRO A 343 -2.25 -9.48 -4.64
N ASN A 344 -0.99 -9.07 -4.49
CA ASN A 344 -0.22 -8.52 -5.59
C ASN A 344 1.22 -9.05 -5.60
N CYS A 345 1.76 -9.18 -6.80
CA CYS A 345 3.14 -9.59 -7.06
C CYS A 345 3.70 -8.76 -8.21
N LEU A 346 4.87 -8.15 -8.00
CA LEU A 346 5.66 -7.61 -9.08
C LEU A 346 6.71 -8.65 -9.49
N VAL A 347 6.86 -8.87 -10.79
CA VAL A 347 7.82 -9.81 -11.39
C VAL A 347 8.84 -9.02 -12.19
N GLU A 348 10.07 -8.98 -11.71
CA GLU A 348 11.25 -8.55 -12.49
C GLU A 348 11.74 -9.76 -13.28
N VAL A 349 11.37 -9.84 -14.54
CA VAL A 349 11.53 -11.03 -15.37
C VAL A 349 13.00 -11.36 -15.62
N ALA A 350 13.79 -10.34 -15.98
CA ALA A 350 15.21 -10.46 -16.31
C ALA A 350 15.84 -9.06 -16.38
N PHE A 351 17.16 -8.95 -16.52
CA PHE A 351 17.90 -7.68 -16.54
C PHE A 351 18.16 -7.17 -17.96
N LEU A 352 17.60 -6.01 -18.32
CA LEU A 352 17.92 -5.32 -19.58
C LEU A 352 19.39 -4.84 -19.65
N SER A 353 20.03 -4.63 -18.52
CA SER A 353 21.44 -4.28 -18.40
C SER A 353 22.41 -5.44 -18.58
N ASN A 354 21.92 -6.69 -18.69
CA ASN A 354 22.74 -7.87 -18.90
C ASN A 354 22.57 -8.44 -20.32
N LEU A 355 23.65 -8.65 -21.06
CA LEU A 355 23.62 -9.11 -22.45
C LEU A 355 22.90 -10.45 -22.66
N GLN A 356 23.05 -11.41 -21.73
CA GLN A 356 22.41 -12.72 -21.86
C GLN A 356 20.92 -12.64 -21.60
N ASP A 357 20.52 -11.86 -20.60
CA ASP A 357 19.12 -11.64 -20.28
C ASP A 357 18.44 -10.82 -21.37
N GLU A 358 19.07 -9.75 -21.87
CA GLU A 358 18.56 -8.96 -23.00
C GLU A 358 18.32 -9.82 -24.25
N LYS A 359 19.26 -10.72 -24.58
CA LYS A 359 19.09 -11.67 -25.69
C LYS A 359 17.85 -12.56 -25.50
N ARG A 360 17.55 -13.00 -24.28
CA ARG A 360 16.34 -13.76 -23.96
C ARG A 360 15.09 -12.89 -24.10
N ILE A 361 15.15 -11.64 -23.60
CA ILE A 361 14.03 -10.68 -23.67
C ILE A 361 13.67 -10.37 -25.12
N LEU A 362 14.63 -10.36 -26.05
CA LEU A 362 14.39 -10.16 -27.49
C LEU A 362 13.63 -11.33 -28.15
N ASP A 363 13.66 -12.53 -27.56
CA ASP A 363 13.00 -13.72 -28.12
C ASP A 363 11.50 -13.76 -27.76
N PRO A 364 10.58 -13.73 -28.75
CA PRO A 364 9.15 -13.87 -28.48
C PRO A 364 8.74 -15.20 -27.84
N ALA A 365 9.54 -16.26 -28.01
CA ALA A 365 9.29 -17.55 -27.34
C ALA A 365 9.49 -17.43 -25.82
N PHE A 366 10.44 -16.61 -25.39
CA PHE A 366 10.67 -16.34 -23.97
C PHE A 366 9.47 -15.61 -23.34
N HIS A 367 8.82 -14.66 -24.04
CA HIS A 367 7.63 -13.97 -23.53
C HIS A 367 6.49 -14.96 -23.22
N LYS A 368 6.26 -15.92 -24.12
CA LYS A 368 5.28 -17.00 -23.93
C LYS A 368 5.64 -17.91 -22.76
N ALA A 369 6.94 -18.26 -22.65
CA ALA A 369 7.43 -19.07 -21.55
C ALA A 369 7.24 -18.37 -20.19
N VAL A 370 7.56 -17.07 -20.10
CA VAL A 370 7.32 -16.25 -18.90
C VAL A 370 5.84 -16.24 -18.53
N ALA A 371 4.96 -15.96 -19.51
CA ALA A 371 3.50 -15.96 -19.29
C ALA A 371 3.01 -17.33 -18.77
N GLN A 372 3.51 -18.42 -19.33
CA GLN A 372 3.18 -19.79 -18.88
C GLN A 372 3.65 -20.02 -17.43
N LYS A 373 4.87 -19.59 -17.06
CA LYS A 373 5.39 -19.76 -15.71
C LYS A 373 4.66 -18.93 -14.67
N ILE A 374 4.26 -17.71 -15.00
CA ILE A 374 3.39 -16.90 -14.12
C ILE A 374 2.04 -17.60 -13.90
N TYR A 375 1.41 -18.10 -14.98
CA TYR A 375 0.16 -18.85 -14.89
C TYR A 375 0.29 -20.10 -14.00
N GLU A 376 1.37 -20.88 -14.16
CA GLU A 376 1.65 -22.07 -13.35
C GLU A 376 1.87 -21.70 -11.89
N GLY A 377 2.62 -20.62 -11.60
CA GLY A 377 2.87 -20.13 -10.25
C GLY A 377 1.58 -19.72 -9.52
N ILE A 378 0.65 -19.03 -10.23
CA ILE A 378 -0.67 -18.70 -9.68
C ILE A 378 -1.46 -19.98 -9.35
N ASN A 379 -1.45 -20.99 -10.22
CA ASN A 379 -2.15 -22.25 -9.95
C ASN A 379 -1.55 -23.02 -8.78
N ASP A 380 -0.22 -23.00 -8.63
CA ASP A 380 0.44 -23.68 -7.50
C ASP A 380 0.12 -22.98 -6.18
N TRP A 381 0.12 -21.64 -6.16
CA TRP A 381 -0.34 -20.87 -5.01
C TRP A 381 -1.79 -21.25 -4.65
N LEU A 382 -2.71 -21.26 -5.62
CA LEU A 382 -4.11 -21.64 -5.39
C LEU A 382 -4.30 -23.07 -4.85
N LYS A 383 -3.45 -24.01 -5.28
CA LYS A 383 -3.44 -25.38 -4.74
C LYS A 383 -2.94 -25.42 -3.28
N LYS A 384 -1.92 -24.61 -2.96
CA LYS A 384 -1.31 -24.57 -1.63
C LYS A 384 -2.23 -24.00 -0.56
N ILE A 385 -3.12 -23.08 -0.93
CA ILE A 385 -4.04 -22.41 0.00
C ILE A 385 -5.43 -23.07 0.10
N LYS A 386 -5.69 -24.14 -0.67
CA LYS A 386 -6.88 -25.01 -0.52
C LYS A 386 -6.79 -25.83 0.77
#